data_35b78473208a6d3c82083314a5663cc6
#
_entry.id   35b78473208a6d3c82083314a5663cc6
#
_cell.length_a   1.000
_cell.length_b   1.000
_cell.length_c   1.000
_cell.angle_alpha   90.00
_cell.angle_beta   90.00
_cell.angle_gamma   90.00
#
_symmetry.space_group_name_H-M   'P 1'
#
loop_
_entity.id
_entity.type
_entity.pdbx_description
1 polymer ?
#
loop_
_entity_poly.entity_id
_entity_poly.type
_entity_poly.pdbx_seq_one_letter_code
_entity_poly.pdbx_strand_id
1 'polypeptide(L)'
;MAQYKYKARTLEGKVIKGIMTVADDTELQQKLHEQDAFLLSAKVVKSSKGMRQFKPKVLADFSRQMGTLIASGVTLVRALNIMANGESVKPKERGVYEDILRQIRQGIALSDAMEAQNGAFPPLMIYMYRSAETSGNLDKVSMQMAEHYEKSHKLNAKISSSMTYPKILGVMVVAVVLILTKFVLPQFAELFAQMDELPLSTRILMGFSDLLQEHWILVLIAVILLVVGVRALMLIPKVRMKWHRFKLWVPLFGKLQKTICTSRFARTLSSLYSAGIPIVSALQNARKTIGNDYIDAQFDQVIPFVRAGNNLSDGLDLIDGFVRKLSDSIRVGEETGSLDSMLSFTADSMEYDADMAISKMVSYVEPIMLLIMGVVVAFVMVSVFSALYGSYDSIAGMS
;
A
#
# COMPACT_ATOMS: atom_id res chain seq x y z
N MET A 1 0.43 -14.48 25.57
CA MET A 1 1.68 -14.30 26.32
C MET A 1 2.29 -12.96 25.97
N ALA A 2 2.67 -12.15 26.94
CA ALA A 2 3.24 -10.82 26.74
C ALA A 2 4.74 -10.83 27.02
N GLN A 3 5.53 -10.03 26.31
CA GLN A 3 6.94 -9.86 26.59
C GLN A 3 7.12 -8.78 27.66
N TYR A 4 7.79 -9.12 28.74
CA TYR A 4 8.12 -8.21 29.83
C TYR A 4 9.62 -7.91 29.83
N LYS A 5 9.95 -6.63 29.75
CA LYS A 5 11.30 -6.14 30.03
C LYS A 5 11.41 -5.94 31.54
N TYR A 6 12.24 -6.73 32.20
CA TYR A 6 12.37 -6.72 33.64
C TYR A 6 13.75 -6.21 34.10
N LYS A 7 13.74 -5.69 35.28
CA LYS A 7 14.90 -5.38 36.11
C LYS A 7 14.74 -6.16 37.40
N ALA A 8 15.66 -7.05 37.70
CA ALA A 8 15.63 -7.85 38.92
C ALA A 8 16.97 -7.74 39.64
N ARG A 9 17.00 -8.02 40.95
CA ARG A 9 18.19 -8.03 41.77
C ARG A 9 18.40 -9.45 42.29
N THR A 10 19.58 -10.01 42.07
CA THR A 10 19.96 -11.32 42.64
C THR A 10 20.24 -11.22 44.15
N LEU A 11 20.24 -12.34 44.86
CA LEU A 11 20.58 -12.42 46.28
C LEU A 11 21.97 -11.82 46.58
N GLU A 12 22.89 -11.87 45.62
CA GLU A 12 24.21 -11.23 45.70
C GLU A 12 24.20 -9.69 45.49
N GLY A 13 23.03 -9.08 45.34
CA GLY A 13 22.88 -7.64 45.16
C GLY A 13 23.08 -7.13 43.70
N LYS A 14 23.41 -8.01 42.74
CA LYS A 14 23.67 -7.65 41.35
C LYS A 14 22.36 -7.40 40.61
N VAL A 15 22.28 -6.27 39.86
CA VAL A 15 21.07 -5.94 39.07
C VAL A 15 21.19 -6.62 37.70
N ILE A 16 20.25 -7.50 37.40
CA ILE A 16 20.07 -8.13 36.08
C ILE A 16 18.92 -7.48 35.32
N LYS A 17 19.08 -7.38 34.02
CA LYS A 17 18.06 -6.84 33.11
C LYS A 17 17.85 -7.84 31.99
N GLY A 18 16.60 -8.14 31.64
CA GLY A 18 16.30 -9.09 30.58
C GLY A 18 14.91 -8.85 29.98
N ILE A 19 14.57 -9.68 29.02
CA ILE A 19 13.21 -9.77 28.46
C ILE A 19 12.76 -11.22 28.63
N MET A 20 11.57 -11.42 29.20
CA MET A 20 10.98 -12.74 29.40
C MET A 20 9.55 -12.74 28.87
N THR A 21 9.15 -13.82 28.20
CA THR A 21 7.79 -14.00 27.68
C THR A 21 6.99 -14.82 28.67
N VAL A 22 5.97 -14.21 29.28
CA VAL A 22 5.12 -14.80 30.31
C VAL A 22 3.67 -14.35 30.11
N ALA A 23 2.73 -15.03 30.76
CA ALA A 23 1.31 -14.71 30.66
C ALA A 23 0.96 -13.41 31.41
N ASP A 24 1.49 -13.25 32.61
CA ASP A 24 1.26 -12.11 33.49
C ASP A 24 2.47 -11.78 34.39
N ASP A 25 2.34 -10.72 35.20
CA ASP A 25 3.36 -10.28 36.16
C ASP A 25 3.64 -11.32 37.24
N THR A 26 2.67 -12.15 37.57
CA THR A 26 2.77 -13.18 38.62
C THR A 26 3.69 -14.33 38.17
N GLU A 27 3.50 -14.78 36.91
CA GLU A 27 4.39 -15.80 36.30
C GLU A 27 5.82 -15.26 36.12
N LEU A 28 5.99 -13.96 35.84
CA LEU A 28 7.29 -13.32 35.78
C LEU A 28 8.01 -13.34 37.12
N GLN A 29 7.29 -13.01 38.20
CA GLN A 29 7.86 -13.05 39.57
C GLN A 29 8.25 -14.47 39.97
N GLN A 30 7.42 -15.45 39.64
CA GLN A 30 7.66 -16.85 39.98
C GLN A 30 8.92 -17.38 39.26
N LYS A 31 9.06 -17.12 37.97
CA LYS A 31 10.25 -17.53 37.19
C LYS A 31 11.53 -16.81 37.62
N LEU A 32 11.45 -15.57 38.08
CA LEU A 32 12.59 -14.84 38.61
C LEU A 32 12.97 -15.34 40.00
N HIS A 33 11.99 -15.73 40.79
CA HIS A 33 12.24 -16.32 42.14
C HIS A 33 12.89 -17.69 42.02
N GLU A 34 12.56 -18.49 41.01
CA GLU A 34 13.26 -19.75 40.68
C GLU A 34 14.74 -19.53 40.26
N GLN A 35 15.10 -18.31 39.87
CA GLN A 35 16.46 -17.90 39.51
C GLN A 35 17.14 -17.07 40.61
N ASP A 36 16.65 -17.14 41.86
CA ASP A 36 17.14 -16.37 43.00
C ASP A 36 17.22 -14.86 42.77
N ALA A 37 16.27 -14.32 42.00
CA ALA A 37 16.22 -12.93 41.67
C ALA A 37 14.86 -12.30 42.02
N PHE A 38 14.89 -11.10 42.62
CA PHE A 38 13.71 -10.33 43.00
C PHE A 38 13.41 -9.25 41.96
N LEU A 39 12.15 -9.18 41.50
CA LEU A 39 11.70 -8.22 40.54
C LEU A 39 11.71 -6.80 41.12
N LEU A 40 12.48 -5.89 40.52
CA LEU A 40 12.51 -4.46 40.88
C LEU A 40 11.52 -3.63 40.05
N SER A 41 11.41 -3.92 38.77
CA SER A 41 10.44 -3.29 37.86
C SER A 41 10.21 -4.18 36.65
N ALA A 42 8.95 -4.29 36.24
CA ALA A 42 8.54 -4.87 34.99
C ALA A 42 7.83 -3.82 34.13
N LYS A 43 8.10 -3.80 32.84
CA LYS A 43 7.32 -3.08 31.85
C LYS A 43 6.94 -4.05 30.77
N VAL A 44 5.63 -4.18 30.52
CA VAL A 44 5.17 -4.87 29.32
C VAL A 44 5.82 -4.16 28.13
N VAL A 45 6.66 -4.89 27.42
CA VAL A 45 7.11 -4.44 26.12
C VAL A 45 5.84 -4.46 25.27
N LYS A 46 5.17 -3.32 25.13
CA LYS A 46 4.14 -3.18 24.09
C LYS A 46 4.83 -3.69 22.85
N SER A 47 4.31 -4.80 22.29
CA SER A 47 4.76 -5.37 21.02
C SER A 47 5.20 -4.20 20.14
N SER A 48 6.48 -4.14 19.84
CA SER A 48 7.04 -3.08 18.99
C SER A 48 6.10 -2.95 17.82
N LYS A 49 5.70 -1.73 17.44
CA LYS A 49 4.88 -1.47 16.24
C LYS A 49 5.28 -2.52 15.21
N GLY A 50 4.33 -3.42 14.86
CA GLY A 50 4.60 -4.61 14.07
C GLY A 50 5.55 -4.26 12.93
N MET A 51 6.50 -5.11 12.66
CA MET A 51 7.50 -4.85 11.63
C MET A 51 6.75 -4.52 10.33
N ARG A 52 7.13 -3.42 9.68
CA ARG A 52 6.51 -3.08 8.38
C ARG A 52 6.75 -4.24 7.43
N GLN A 53 5.69 -4.79 6.87
CA GLN A 53 5.71 -5.86 5.89
C GLN A 53 6.77 -5.64 4.79
N PHE A 54 7.46 -6.68 4.40
CA PHE A 54 8.41 -6.64 3.30
C PHE A 54 7.71 -6.25 2.00
N LYS A 55 8.43 -5.53 1.16
CA LYS A 55 7.94 -5.17 -0.18
C LYS A 55 7.82 -6.42 -1.04
N PRO A 56 6.88 -6.46 -2.00
CA PRO A 56 6.70 -7.62 -2.89
C PRO A 56 7.98 -8.11 -3.56
N LYS A 57 8.90 -7.20 -3.92
CA LYS A 57 10.20 -7.58 -4.48
C LYS A 57 11.01 -8.46 -3.51
N VAL A 58 11.11 -8.05 -2.24
CA VAL A 58 11.87 -8.81 -1.23
C VAL A 58 11.22 -10.17 -0.96
N LEU A 59 9.87 -10.23 -0.96
CA LEU A 59 9.14 -11.49 -0.82
C LEU A 59 9.35 -12.42 -2.02
N ALA A 60 9.36 -11.87 -3.24
CA ALA A 60 9.66 -12.62 -4.46
C ALA A 60 11.09 -13.17 -4.44
N ASP A 61 12.06 -12.33 -4.10
CA ASP A 61 13.49 -12.72 -4.03
C ASP A 61 13.72 -13.79 -2.96
N PHE A 62 13.12 -13.62 -1.77
CA PHE A 62 13.14 -14.62 -0.69
C PHE A 62 12.59 -15.97 -1.16
N SER A 63 11.38 -15.96 -1.74
CA SER A 63 10.72 -17.19 -2.18
C SER A 63 11.46 -17.86 -3.32
N ARG A 64 11.98 -17.10 -4.29
CA ARG A 64 12.74 -17.64 -5.41
C ARG A 64 14.04 -18.30 -4.95
N GLN A 65 14.81 -17.63 -4.09
CA GLN A 65 16.05 -18.19 -3.55
C GLN A 65 15.77 -19.45 -2.73
N MET A 66 14.74 -19.41 -1.85
CA MET A 66 14.33 -20.56 -1.05
C MET A 66 13.96 -21.74 -1.95
N GLY A 67 13.06 -21.53 -2.92
CA GLY A 67 12.60 -22.57 -3.84
C GLY A 67 13.74 -23.17 -4.65
N THR A 68 14.63 -22.32 -5.21
CA THR A 68 15.78 -22.78 -6.00
C THR A 68 16.76 -23.61 -5.16
N LEU A 69 17.08 -23.16 -3.95
CA LEU A 69 18.04 -23.87 -3.08
C LEU A 69 17.45 -25.22 -2.62
N ILE A 70 16.18 -25.28 -2.23
CA ILE A 70 15.53 -26.50 -1.80
C ILE A 70 15.36 -27.48 -2.97
N ALA A 71 14.95 -27.00 -4.15
CA ALA A 71 14.85 -27.83 -5.35
C ALA A 71 16.21 -28.43 -5.77
N SER A 72 17.32 -27.74 -5.45
CA SER A 72 18.69 -28.24 -5.67
C SER A 72 19.18 -29.20 -4.56
N GLY A 73 18.32 -29.61 -3.62
CA GLY A 73 18.67 -30.53 -2.54
C GLY A 73 19.36 -29.87 -1.35
N VAL A 74 19.42 -28.54 -1.29
CA VAL A 74 19.99 -27.84 -0.12
C VAL A 74 19.00 -27.89 1.03
N THR A 75 19.46 -28.25 2.24
CA THR A 75 18.59 -28.29 3.43
C THR A 75 18.08 -26.89 3.80
N LEU A 76 16.90 -26.80 4.40
CA LEU A 76 16.28 -25.55 4.80
C LEU A 76 17.19 -24.66 5.66
N VAL A 77 17.89 -25.26 6.64
CA VAL A 77 18.85 -24.55 7.51
C VAL A 77 20.00 -23.95 6.70
N ARG A 78 20.54 -24.70 5.73
CA ARG A 78 21.62 -24.22 4.89
C ARG A 78 21.15 -23.17 3.91
N ALA A 79 19.96 -23.33 3.33
CA ALA A 79 19.34 -22.34 2.45
C ALA A 79 19.17 -20.98 3.13
N LEU A 80 18.58 -20.96 4.33
CA LEU A 80 18.42 -19.73 5.11
C LEU A 80 19.76 -19.11 5.51
N ASN A 81 20.76 -19.93 5.85
CA ASN A 81 22.10 -19.41 6.15
C ASN A 81 22.75 -18.74 4.93
N ILE A 82 22.62 -19.33 3.73
CA ILE A 82 23.09 -18.73 2.47
C ILE A 82 22.37 -17.39 2.23
N MET A 83 21.05 -17.38 2.40
CA MET A 83 20.23 -16.19 2.18
C MET A 83 20.57 -15.07 3.18
N ALA A 84 20.78 -15.39 4.46
CA ALA A 84 21.15 -14.40 5.48
C ALA A 84 22.53 -13.76 5.21
N ASN A 85 23.46 -14.49 4.63
CA ASN A 85 24.82 -14.02 4.34
C ASN A 85 24.99 -13.45 2.92
N GLY A 86 23.93 -13.33 2.14
CA GLY A 86 23.96 -12.74 0.81
C GLY A 86 24.44 -11.27 0.81
N GLU A 87 25.29 -10.88 -0.13
CA GLU A 87 25.85 -9.52 -0.19
C GLU A 87 24.79 -8.44 -0.45
N SER A 88 23.72 -8.77 -1.18
CA SER A 88 22.64 -7.84 -1.54
C SER A 88 21.56 -7.70 -0.46
N VAL A 89 21.65 -8.45 0.64
CA VAL A 89 20.65 -8.50 1.70
C VAL A 89 20.80 -7.29 2.63
N LYS A 90 19.73 -6.53 2.77
CA LYS A 90 19.75 -5.34 3.65
C LYS A 90 19.80 -5.75 5.12
N PRO A 91 20.37 -4.89 5.99
CA PRO A 91 20.51 -5.21 7.43
C PRO A 91 19.19 -5.64 8.09
N LYS A 92 18.07 -5.03 7.70
CA LYS A 92 16.74 -5.37 8.22
C LYS A 92 16.26 -6.76 7.78
N GLU A 93 16.50 -7.13 6.54
CA GLU A 93 16.16 -8.43 5.97
C GLU A 93 17.04 -9.52 6.61
N ARG A 94 18.35 -9.24 6.73
CA ARG A 94 19.34 -10.12 7.36
C ARG A 94 18.92 -10.47 8.79
N GLY A 95 18.57 -9.49 9.61
CA GLY A 95 18.15 -9.74 10.99
C GLY A 95 16.92 -10.66 11.09
N VAL A 96 15.97 -10.54 10.14
CA VAL A 96 14.81 -11.44 10.06
C VAL A 96 15.22 -12.86 9.66
N TYR A 97 16.09 -12.99 8.66
CA TYR A 97 16.55 -14.32 8.20
C TYR A 97 17.39 -15.04 9.26
N GLU A 98 18.24 -14.33 9.99
CA GLU A 98 19.01 -14.86 11.11
C GLU A 98 18.11 -15.31 12.28
N ASP A 99 17.05 -14.53 12.55
CA ASP A 99 16.09 -14.90 13.61
C ASP A 99 15.29 -16.16 13.24
N ILE A 100 14.80 -16.25 11.99
CA ILE A 100 14.14 -17.44 11.46
C ILE A 100 15.10 -18.64 11.51
N LEU A 101 16.35 -18.47 11.07
CA LEU A 101 17.37 -19.51 11.09
C LEU A 101 17.61 -20.03 12.51
N ARG A 102 17.67 -19.13 13.51
CA ARG A 102 17.81 -19.50 14.92
C ARG A 102 16.63 -20.33 15.42
N GLN A 103 15.39 -19.93 15.08
CA GLN A 103 14.18 -20.65 15.48
C GLN A 103 14.08 -22.02 14.82
N ILE A 104 14.41 -22.16 13.55
CA ILE A 104 14.42 -23.45 12.84
C ILE A 104 15.47 -24.40 13.44
N ARG A 105 16.65 -23.91 13.84
CA ARG A 105 17.65 -24.71 14.56
C ARG A 105 17.15 -25.21 15.91
N GLN A 106 16.16 -24.58 16.52
CA GLN A 106 15.47 -25.00 17.72
C GLN A 106 14.29 -25.95 17.45
N GLY A 107 14.07 -26.34 16.18
CA GLY A 107 12.99 -27.26 15.79
C GLY A 107 11.64 -26.59 15.55
N ILE A 108 11.59 -25.25 15.52
CA ILE A 108 10.36 -24.51 15.21
C ILE A 108 10.13 -24.57 13.69
N ALA A 109 8.89 -24.81 13.28
CA ALA A 109 8.51 -24.82 11.86
C ALA A 109 8.78 -23.47 11.18
N LEU A 110 9.12 -23.48 9.87
CA LEU A 110 9.41 -22.27 9.12
C LEU A 110 8.23 -21.29 9.13
N SER A 111 7.01 -21.79 8.94
CA SER A 111 5.80 -20.97 8.95
C SER A 111 5.56 -20.27 10.29
N ASP A 112 5.82 -20.96 11.40
CA ASP A 112 5.68 -20.38 12.74
C ASP A 112 6.81 -19.36 13.03
N ALA A 113 8.03 -19.67 12.60
CA ALA A 113 9.15 -18.74 12.66
C ALA A 113 8.92 -17.47 11.82
N MET A 114 8.27 -17.58 10.65
CA MET A 114 7.86 -16.44 9.81
C MET A 114 6.75 -15.62 10.48
N GLU A 115 5.76 -16.27 11.10
CA GLU A 115 4.68 -15.61 11.84
C GLU A 115 5.21 -14.82 13.04
N ALA A 116 6.20 -15.36 13.73
CA ALA A 116 6.88 -14.70 14.85
C ALA A 116 7.60 -13.39 14.46
N GLN A 117 7.81 -13.11 13.17
CA GLN A 117 8.46 -11.88 12.67
C GLN A 117 7.53 -10.64 12.68
N ASN A 118 6.43 -10.68 13.43
CA ASN A 118 5.57 -9.52 13.72
C ASN A 118 5.12 -8.72 12.48
N GLY A 119 4.71 -9.42 11.42
CA GLY A 119 4.14 -8.82 10.22
C GLY A 119 5.15 -8.53 9.10
N ALA A 120 6.38 -9.01 9.18
CA ALA A 120 7.35 -8.94 8.08
C ALA A 120 6.84 -9.71 6.84
N PHE A 121 6.23 -10.87 7.06
CA PHE A 121 5.62 -11.69 6.02
C PHE A 121 4.10 -11.53 5.97
N PRO A 122 3.50 -11.50 4.77
CA PRO A 122 2.03 -11.46 4.62
C PRO A 122 1.39 -12.75 5.14
N PRO A 123 0.15 -12.70 5.67
CA PRO A 123 -0.57 -13.90 6.11
C PRO A 123 -0.72 -14.97 5.01
N LEU A 124 -0.92 -14.54 3.76
CA LEU A 124 -0.94 -15.43 2.61
C LEU A 124 0.32 -16.30 2.51
N MET A 125 1.49 -15.66 2.61
CA MET A 125 2.78 -16.36 2.52
C MET A 125 2.97 -17.35 3.66
N ILE A 126 2.67 -16.94 4.89
CA ILE A 126 2.75 -17.81 6.07
C ILE A 126 1.86 -19.04 5.91
N TYR A 127 0.61 -18.83 5.45
CA TYR A 127 -0.33 -19.91 5.22
C TYR A 127 0.16 -20.89 4.13
N MET A 128 0.69 -20.37 3.03
CA MET A 128 1.23 -21.19 1.93
C MET A 128 2.43 -22.04 2.39
N TYR A 129 3.34 -21.44 3.15
CA TYR A 129 4.51 -22.18 3.69
C TYR A 129 4.09 -23.22 4.72
N ARG A 130 3.06 -22.95 5.55
CA ARG A 130 2.49 -23.92 6.49
C ARG A 130 1.89 -25.13 5.77
N SER A 131 1.16 -24.90 4.69
CA SER A 131 0.64 -25.98 3.83
C SER A 131 1.78 -26.77 3.18
N ALA A 132 2.83 -26.08 2.72
CA ALA A 132 3.99 -26.69 2.09
C ALA A 132 4.82 -27.56 3.05
N GLU A 133 4.96 -27.16 4.30
CA GLU A 133 5.64 -27.94 5.34
C GLU A 133 4.88 -29.25 5.63
N THR A 134 3.56 -29.17 5.66
CA THR A 134 2.72 -30.35 5.91
C THR A 134 2.73 -31.34 4.73
N SER A 135 2.77 -30.82 3.49
CA SER A 135 2.73 -31.65 2.27
C SER A 135 4.12 -32.03 1.72
N GLY A 136 5.21 -31.46 2.28
CA GLY A 136 6.58 -31.70 1.82
C GLY A 136 6.94 -31.01 0.49
N ASN A 137 6.12 -30.08 -0.02
CA ASN A 137 6.26 -29.44 -1.32
C ASN A 137 6.81 -28.02 -1.21
N LEU A 138 7.77 -27.78 -0.31
CA LEU A 138 8.29 -26.45 0.02
C LEU A 138 8.96 -25.77 -1.20
N ASP A 139 9.64 -26.54 -2.04
CA ASP A 139 10.26 -26.09 -3.29
C ASP A 139 9.23 -25.50 -4.26
N LYS A 140 8.15 -26.25 -4.55
CA LYS A 140 7.10 -25.85 -5.49
C LYS A 140 6.34 -24.63 -4.98
N VAL A 141 5.93 -24.65 -3.71
CA VAL A 141 5.19 -23.53 -3.10
C VAL A 141 6.06 -22.29 -3.03
N SER A 142 7.36 -22.42 -2.75
CA SER A 142 8.29 -21.28 -2.80
C SER A 142 8.35 -20.67 -4.19
N MET A 143 8.41 -21.47 -5.26
CA MET A 143 8.39 -20.96 -6.62
C MET A 143 7.07 -20.30 -6.99
N GLN A 144 5.93 -20.86 -6.57
CA GLN A 144 4.62 -20.21 -6.75
C GLN A 144 4.53 -18.86 -6.04
N MET A 145 5.04 -18.77 -4.81
CA MET A 145 5.07 -17.51 -4.07
C MET A 145 6.04 -16.49 -4.72
N ALA A 146 7.15 -16.97 -5.27
CA ALA A 146 8.07 -16.12 -6.03
C ALA A 146 7.36 -15.49 -7.23
N GLU A 147 6.65 -16.27 -8.03
CA GLU A 147 5.89 -15.79 -9.17
C GLU A 147 4.77 -14.83 -8.75
N HIS A 148 4.00 -15.19 -7.72
CA HIS A 148 2.93 -14.34 -7.17
C HIS A 148 3.44 -12.96 -6.76
N TYR A 149 4.52 -12.89 -5.97
CA TYR A 149 5.05 -11.62 -5.51
C TYR A 149 5.83 -10.87 -6.59
N GLU A 150 6.42 -11.56 -7.58
CA GLU A 150 7.01 -10.91 -8.75
C GLU A 150 5.94 -10.20 -9.60
N LYS A 151 4.81 -10.85 -9.88
CA LYS A 151 3.67 -10.24 -10.58
C LYS A 151 3.10 -9.06 -9.78
N SER A 152 2.93 -9.22 -8.46
CA SER A 152 2.53 -8.13 -7.57
C SER A 152 3.54 -6.97 -7.59
N HIS A 153 4.84 -7.26 -7.62
CA HIS A 153 5.88 -6.24 -7.74
C HIS A 153 5.80 -5.51 -9.09
N LYS A 154 5.67 -6.23 -10.20
CA LYS A 154 5.54 -5.67 -11.55
C LYS A 154 4.35 -4.72 -11.65
N LEU A 155 3.17 -5.13 -11.16
CA LEU A 155 1.97 -4.27 -11.13
C LEU A 155 2.19 -2.99 -10.30
N ASN A 156 2.74 -3.13 -9.09
CA ASN A 156 3.00 -1.98 -8.23
C ASN A 156 4.09 -1.05 -8.81
N ALA A 157 5.11 -1.61 -9.45
CA ALA A 157 6.16 -0.86 -10.13
C ALA A 157 5.59 -0.11 -11.34
N LYS A 158 4.72 -0.73 -12.12
CA LYS A 158 4.02 -0.10 -13.25
C LYS A 158 3.20 1.10 -12.79
N ILE A 159 2.39 0.93 -11.74
CA ILE A 159 1.61 2.04 -11.15
C ILE A 159 2.54 3.18 -10.70
N SER A 160 3.63 2.85 -10.02
CA SER A 160 4.55 3.86 -9.48
C SER A 160 5.31 4.60 -10.58
N SER A 161 5.84 3.88 -11.58
CA SER A 161 6.59 4.47 -12.70
C SER A 161 5.69 5.32 -13.59
N SER A 162 4.47 4.87 -13.82
CA SER A 162 3.47 5.62 -14.60
C SER A 162 3.09 6.96 -13.96
N MET A 163 3.23 7.08 -12.63
CA MET A 163 3.00 8.35 -11.91
C MET A 163 4.21 9.29 -11.89
N THR A 164 5.36 8.91 -12.45
CA THR A 164 6.56 9.74 -12.43
C THR A 164 6.42 10.97 -13.31
N TYR A 165 5.99 10.78 -14.56
CA TYR A 165 5.75 11.89 -15.51
C TYR A 165 4.70 12.90 -14.99
N PRO A 166 3.49 12.47 -14.53
CA PRO A 166 2.53 13.36 -13.91
C PRO A 166 3.07 14.18 -12.74
N LYS A 167 3.91 13.58 -11.90
CA LYS A 167 4.53 14.28 -10.76
C LYS A 167 5.49 15.37 -11.22
N ILE A 168 6.36 15.05 -12.18
CA ILE A 168 7.32 16.03 -12.75
C ILE A 168 6.54 17.20 -13.37
N LEU A 169 5.53 16.89 -14.20
CA LEU A 169 4.72 17.90 -14.83
C LEU A 169 3.95 18.77 -13.82
N GLY A 170 3.40 18.15 -12.76
CA GLY A 170 2.77 18.88 -11.66
C GLY A 170 3.72 19.85 -10.95
N VAL A 171 4.96 19.42 -10.70
CA VAL A 171 6.00 20.28 -10.13
C VAL A 171 6.33 21.45 -11.07
N MET A 172 6.43 21.18 -12.38
CA MET A 172 6.66 22.21 -13.38
C MET A 172 5.54 23.27 -13.42
N VAL A 173 4.27 22.82 -13.37
CA VAL A 173 3.13 23.75 -13.32
C VAL A 173 3.21 24.63 -12.09
N VAL A 174 3.46 24.05 -10.92
CA VAL A 174 3.63 24.83 -9.67
C VAL A 174 4.80 25.81 -9.78
N ALA A 175 5.92 25.38 -10.36
CA ALA A 175 7.09 26.26 -10.54
C ALA A 175 6.77 27.45 -11.45
N VAL A 176 6.06 27.23 -12.57
CA VAL A 176 5.65 28.30 -13.49
C VAL A 176 4.72 29.29 -12.77
N VAL A 177 3.72 28.80 -12.02
CA VAL A 177 2.82 29.65 -11.24
C VAL A 177 3.60 30.51 -10.25
N LEU A 178 4.55 29.92 -9.52
CA LEU A 178 5.39 30.64 -8.56
C LEU A 178 6.27 31.71 -9.24
N ILE A 179 6.84 31.40 -10.41
CA ILE A 179 7.65 32.35 -11.19
C ILE A 179 6.78 33.53 -11.65
N LEU A 180 5.61 33.24 -12.23
CA LEU A 180 4.68 34.28 -12.68
C LEU A 180 4.25 35.19 -11.52
N THR A 181 3.91 34.60 -10.37
CA THR A 181 3.45 35.33 -9.20
C THR A 181 4.57 36.16 -8.54
N LYS A 182 5.81 35.64 -8.49
CA LYS A 182 6.92 36.28 -7.77
C LYS A 182 7.71 37.31 -8.63
N PHE A 183 7.81 37.04 -9.93
CA PHE A 183 8.66 37.85 -10.80
C PHE A 183 7.87 38.70 -11.81
N VAL A 184 6.77 38.19 -12.37
CA VAL A 184 6.01 38.87 -13.40
C VAL A 184 4.99 39.83 -12.78
N LEU A 185 4.22 39.34 -11.82
CA LEU A 185 3.13 40.13 -11.22
C LEU A 185 3.60 41.44 -10.52
N PRO A 186 4.73 41.45 -9.75
CA PRO A 186 5.19 42.68 -9.13
C PRO A 186 5.57 43.79 -10.12
N GLN A 187 5.98 43.46 -11.35
CA GLN A 187 6.30 44.47 -12.39
C GLN A 187 5.08 45.28 -12.81
N PHE A 188 3.88 44.76 -12.58
CA PHE A 188 2.61 45.46 -12.86
C PHE A 188 1.99 46.08 -11.62
N ALA A 189 2.62 45.95 -10.42
CA ALA A 189 2.06 46.43 -9.15
C ALA A 189 1.85 47.97 -9.15
N GLU A 190 2.74 48.73 -9.78
CA GLU A 190 2.62 50.17 -9.89
C GLU A 190 1.45 50.58 -10.78
N LEU A 191 1.19 49.84 -11.85
CA LEU A 191 0.02 50.04 -12.73
C LEU A 191 -1.28 49.71 -11.99
N PHE A 192 -1.28 48.67 -11.20
CA PHE A 192 -2.47 48.28 -10.41
C PHE A 192 -2.74 49.28 -9.25
N ALA A 193 -1.73 49.94 -8.69
CA ALA A 193 -1.91 50.91 -7.64
C ALA A 193 -2.53 52.23 -8.12
N GLN A 194 -2.49 52.51 -9.42
CA GLN A 194 -3.06 53.72 -10.03
C GLN A 194 -4.53 53.56 -10.43
N MET A 195 -5.14 52.38 -10.23
CA MET A 195 -6.52 52.08 -10.59
C MET A 195 -7.45 52.22 -9.38
N ASP A 196 -8.55 52.96 -9.52
CA ASP A 196 -9.56 53.12 -8.46
C ASP A 196 -10.30 51.83 -8.17
N GLU A 197 -10.53 50.97 -9.18
CA GLU A 197 -11.13 49.64 -9.02
C GLU A 197 -10.35 48.58 -9.80
N LEU A 198 -9.87 47.56 -9.08
CA LEU A 198 -9.20 46.42 -9.70
C LEU A 198 -10.23 45.43 -10.28
N PRO A 199 -10.03 44.94 -11.53
CA PRO A 199 -10.82 43.85 -12.09
C PRO A 199 -10.79 42.61 -11.17
N LEU A 200 -11.91 41.87 -11.14
CA LEU A 200 -12.03 40.67 -10.27
C LEU A 200 -10.93 39.64 -10.48
N SER A 201 -10.49 39.43 -11.72
CA SER A 201 -9.38 38.54 -12.06
C SER A 201 -8.06 38.98 -11.43
N THR A 202 -7.76 40.27 -11.49
CA THR A 202 -6.55 40.88 -10.92
C THR A 202 -6.58 40.84 -9.40
N ARG A 203 -7.74 41.12 -8.78
CA ARG A 203 -7.91 41.03 -7.31
C ARG A 203 -7.68 39.60 -6.78
N ILE A 204 -8.22 38.59 -7.48
CA ILE A 204 -7.99 37.17 -7.12
C ILE A 204 -6.50 36.82 -7.26
N LEU A 205 -5.87 37.26 -8.35
CA LEU A 205 -4.46 36.97 -8.63
C LEU A 205 -3.53 37.65 -7.61
N MET A 206 -3.81 38.90 -7.25
CA MET A 206 -3.04 39.62 -6.20
C MET A 206 -3.23 38.97 -4.83
N GLY A 207 -4.45 38.67 -4.41
CA GLY A 207 -4.70 37.99 -3.16
C GLY A 207 -4.02 36.61 -3.06
N PHE A 208 -3.92 35.89 -4.17
CA PHE A 208 -3.16 34.63 -4.24
C PHE A 208 -1.65 34.89 -4.17
N SER A 209 -1.17 35.96 -4.80
CA SER A 209 0.24 36.40 -4.73
C SER A 209 0.65 36.75 -3.30
N ASP A 210 -0.14 37.58 -2.61
CA ASP A 210 0.12 38.02 -1.25
C ASP A 210 0.12 36.84 -0.27
N LEU A 211 -0.81 35.90 -0.43
CA LEU A 211 -0.83 34.65 0.31
C LEU A 211 0.47 33.84 0.15
N LEU A 212 1.01 33.80 -1.08
CA LEU A 212 2.23 33.05 -1.36
C LEU A 212 3.51 33.80 -0.98
N GLN A 213 3.52 35.14 -1.01
CA GLN A 213 4.70 35.94 -0.67
C GLN A 213 4.81 36.23 0.83
N GLU A 214 3.74 36.72 1.43
CA GLU A 214 3.75 37.11 2.85
C GLU A 214 3.44 35.95 3.80
N HIS A 215 2.60 35.01 3.38
CA HIS A 215 2.06 33.96 4.24
C HIS A 215 2.43 32.54 3.79
N TRP A 216 3.55 32.38 3.07
CA TRP A 216 3.99 31.07 2.55
C TRP A 216 4.14 30.01 3.65
N ILE A 217 4.56 30.42 4.88
CA ILE A 217 4.66 29.53 6.04
C ILE A 217 3.26 29.05 6.46
N LEU A 218 2.25 29.94 6.47
CA LEU A 218 0.87 29.57 6.79
C LEU A 218 0.29 28.62 5.74
N VAL A 219 0.58 28.85 4.45
CA VAL A 219 0.17 27.94 3.36
C VAL A 219 0.82 26.56 3.55
N LEU A 220 2.10 26.52 3.88
CA LEU A 220 2.82 25.27 4.15
C LEU A 220 2.25 24.54 5.36
N ILE A 221 1.96 25.25 6.45
CA ILE A 221 1.32 24.68 7.65
C ILE A 221 -0.09 24.16 7.30
N ALA A 222 -0.88 24.93 6.54
CA ALA A 222 -2.21 24.52 6.12
C ALA A 222 -2.18 23.25 5.26
N VAL A 223 -1.23 23.14 4.33
CA VAL A 223 -1.04 21.93 3.52
C VAL A 223 -0.64 20.73 4.40
N ILE A 224 0.28 20.93 5.34
CA ILE A 224 0.67 19.87 6.29
C ILE A 224 -0.53 19.44 7.14
N LEU A 225 -1.28 20.38 7.72
CA LEU A 225 -2.47 20.10 8.51
C LEU A 225 -3.55 19.38 7.69
N LEU A 226 -3.75 19.77 6.43
CA LEU A 226 -4.67 19.11 5.51
C LEU A 226 -4.23 17.65 5.26
N VAL A 227 -2.96 17.41 4.97
CA VAL A 227 -2.42 16.05 4.74
C VAL A 227 -2.53 15.20 6.01
N VAL A 228 -2.19 15.75 7.17
CA VAL A 228 -2.31 15.07 8.47
C VAL A 228 -3.78 14.81 8.80
N GLY A 229 -4.65 15.79 8.60
CA GLY A 229 -6.10 15.69 8.82
C GLY A 229 -6.74 14.61 7.93
N VAL A 230 -6.43 14.60 6.64
CA VAL A 230 -6.91 13.55 5.71
C VAL A 230 -6.40 12.17 6.16
N ARG A 231 -5.13 12.05 6.57
CA ARG A 231 -4.61 10.78 7.09
C ARG A 231 -5.27 10.35 8.39
N ALA A 232 -5.54 11.28 9.30
CA ALA A 232 -6.26 11.01 10.55
C ALA A 232 -7.71 10.56 10.27
N LEU A 233 -8.42 11.22 9.35
CA LEU A 233 -9.75 10.83 8.91
C LEU A 233 -9.78 9.42 8.30
N MET A 234 -8.74 9.04 7.55
CA MET A 234 -8.59 7.70 6.99
C MET A 234 -8.35 6.59 8.04
N LEU A 235 -7.97 6.93 9.27
CA LEU A 235 -7.87 5.96 10.37
C LEU A 235 -9.26 5.53 10.89
N ILE A 236 -10.30 6.33 10.62
CA ILE A 236 -11.68 6.01 11.01
C ILE A 236 -12.28 5.03 10.01
N PRO A 237 -12.65 3.77 10.42
CA PRO A 237 -13.09 2.74 9.49
C PRO A 237 -14.31 3.15 8.63
N LYS A 238 -15.27 3.86 9.22
CA LYS A 238 -16.48 4.35 8.52
C LYS A 238 -16.16 5.35 7.41
N VAL A 239 -15.21 6.26 7.65
CA VAL A 239 -14.76 7.26 6.66
C VAL A 239 -13.98 6.58 5.55
N ARG A 240 -13.08 5.66 5.91
CA ARG A 240 -12.27 4.89 4.98
C ARG A 240 -13.14 4.05 4.03
N MET A 241 -14.18 3.39 4.55
CA MET A 241 -15.13 2.63 3.76
C MET A 241 -15.89 3.51 2.75
N LYS A 242 -16.42 4.66 3.19
CA LYS A 242 -17.08 5.62 2.27
C LYS A 242 -16.13 6.15 1.20
N TRP A 243 -14.88 6.45 1.57
CA TRP A 243 -13.85 6.89 0.62
C TRP A 243 -13.47 5.81 -0.39
N HIS A 244 -13.35 4.54 0.05
CA HIS A 244 -13.09 3.40 -0.83
C HIS A 244 -14.25 3.16 -1.80
N ARG A 245 -15.49 3.31 -1.36
CA ARG A 245 -16.67 3.27 -2.24
C ARG A 245 -16.68 4.42 -3.24
N PHE A 246 -16.43 5.65 -2.78
CA PHE A 246 -16.37 6.84 -3.65
C PHE A 246 -15.34 6.68 -4.76
N LYS A 247 -14.14 6.16 -4.46
CA LYS A 247 -13.10 5.88 -5.47
C LYS A 247 -13.55 4.96 -6.59
N LEU A 248 -14.49 4.06 -6.35
CA LEU A 248 -15.03 3.15 -7.39
C LEU A 248 -16.03 3.85 -8.31
N TRP A 249 -16.58 4.99 -7.86
CA TRP A 249 -17.61 5.74 -8.59
C TRP A 249 -17.05 6.88 -9.46
N VAL A 250 -15.85 7.36 -9.14
CA VAL A 250 -15.22 8.46 -9.90
C VAL A 250 -14.97 8.02 -11.34
N PRO A 251 -15.47 8.76 -12.36
CA PRO A 251 -15.21 8.44 -13.77
C PRO A 251 -13.70 8.36 -14.04
N LEU A 252 -13.26 7.53 -14.95
CA LEU A 252 -11.87 7.14 -15.26
C LEU A 252 -11.16 6.37 -14.14
N PHE A 253 -11.08 6.92 -12.91
CA PHE A 253 -10.40 6.30 -11.77
C PHE A 253 -11.14 5.06 -11.25
N GLY A 254 -12.47 5.07 -11.27
CA GLY A 254 -13.27 3.95 -10.76
C GLY A 254 -13.08 2.69 -11.60
N LYS A 255 -13.06 2.81 -12.92
CA LYS A 255 -12.79 1.65 -13.80
C LYS A 255 -11.40 1.07 -13.55
N LEU A 256 -10.37 1.92 -13.46
CA LEU A 256 -9.01 1.51 -13.12
C LEU A 256 -8.97 0.80 -11.77
N GLN A 257 -9.59 1.40 -10.74
CA GLN A 257 -9.59 0.83 -9.38
C GLN A 257 -10.28 -0.54 -9.34
N LYS A 258 -11.44 -0.68 -10.01
CA LYS A 258 -12.15 -1.97 -10.14
C LYS A 258 -11.25 -3.02 -10.79
N THR A 259 -10.61 -2.69 -11.91
CA THR A 259 -9.74 -3.62 -12.62
C THR A 259 -8.53 -4.04 -11.77
N ILE A 260 -7.87 -3.12 -11.08
CA ILE A 260 -6.72 -3.44 -10.20
C ILE A 260 -7.17 -4.31 -9.01
N CYS A 261 -8.30 -4.00 -8.37
CA CYS A 261 -8.83 -4.79 -7.26
C CYS A 261 -9.19 -6.21 -7.71
N THR A 262 -9.84 -6.34 -8.87
CA THR A 262 -10.20 -7.64 -9.47
C THR A 262 -8.96 -8.45 -9.82
N SER A 263 -7.95 -7.82 -10.45
CA SER A 263 -6.69 -8.47 -10.82
C SER A 263 -5.94 -9.02 -9.59
N ARG A 264 -5.80 -8.23 -8.52
CA ARG A 264 -5.16 -8.67 -7.28
C ARG A 264 -5.88 -9.84 -6.63
N PHE A 265 -7.21 -9.75 -6.58
CA PHE A 265 -8.05 -10.84 -6.05
C PHE A 265 -7.92 -12.11 -6.89
N ALA A 266 -8.09 -12.01 -8.21
CA ALA A 266 -8.02 -13.14 -9.14
C ALA A 266 -6.66 -13.84 -9.06
N ARG A 267 -5.55 -13.07 -9.06
CA ARG A 267 -4.19 -13.63 -8.92
C ARG A 267 -4.00 -14.36 -7.61
N THR A 268 -4.46 -13.78 -6.49
CA THR A 268 -4.32 -14.43 -5.19
C THR A 268 -5.18 -15.67 -5.09
N LEU A 269 -6.43 -15.62 -5.59
CA LEU A 269 -7.32 -16.75 -5.60
C LEU A 269 -6.78 -17.90 -6.45
N SER A 270 -6.29 -17.61 -7.66
CA SER A 270 -5.62 -18.57 -8.54
C SER A 270 -4.43 -19.23 -7.85
N SER A 271 -3.51 -18.43 -7.26
CA SER A 271 -2.34 -18.97 -6.57
C SER A 271 -2.68 -19.88 -5.40
N LEU A 272 -3.72 -19.54 -4.63
CA LEU A 272 -4.18 -20.35 -3.50
C LEU A 272 -4.85 -21.65 -3.97
N TYR A 273 -5.71 -21.57 -4.98
CA TYR A 273 -6.44 -22.71 -5.49
C TYR A 273 -5.51 -23.72 -6.18
N SER A 274 -4.56 -23.26 -7.00
CA SER A 274 -3.52 -24.09 -7.64
C SER A 274 -2.57 -24.75 -6.63
N ALA A 275 -2.46 -24.21 -5.43
CA ALA A 275 -1.74 -24.85 -4.33
C ALA A 275 -2.58 -25.87 -3.55
N GLY A 276 -3.80 -26.18 -4.02
CA GLY A 276 -4.69 -27.16 -3.40
C GLY A 276 -5.45 -26.65 -2.16
N ILE A 277 -5.50 -25.33 -1.95
CA ILE A 277 -6.23 -24.77 -0.82
C ILE A 277 -7.71 -24.79 -1.09
N PRO A 278 -8.56 -25.29 -0.15
CA PRO A 278 -10.00 -25.28 -0.30
C PRO A 278 -10.54 -23.88 -0.60
N ILE A 279 -11.50 -23.80 -1.53
CA ILE A 279 -12.00 -22.53 -2.09
C ILE A 279 -12.44 -21.51 -1.03
N VAL A 280 -13.14 -21.96 0.03
CA VAL A 280 -13.59 -21.09 1.13
C VAL A 280 -12.42 -20.46 1.87
N SER A 281 -11.36 -21.24 2.13
CA SER A 281 -10.13 -20.74 2.77
C SER A 281 -9.36 -19.83 1.82
N ALA A 282 -9.34 -20.14 0.52
CA ALA A 282 -8.74 -19.31 -0.51
C ALA A 282 -9.43 -17.94 -0.59
N LEU A 283 -10.76 -17.88 -0.55
CA LEU A 283 -11.54 -16.64 -0.50
C LEU A 283 -11.23 -15.78 0.72
N GLN A 284 -11.14 -16.40 1.92
CA GLN A 284 -10.81 -15.71 3.17
C GLN A 284 -9.44 -15.01 3.13
N ASN A 285 -8.50 -15.59 2.41
CA ASN A 285 -7.16 -15.03 2.28
C ASN A 285 -7.06 -14.05 1.09
N ALA A 286 -7.69 -14.38 -0.04
CA ALA A 286 -7.66 -13.53 -1.23
C ALA A 286 -8.34 -12.16 -1.00
N ARG A 287 -9.44 -12.10 -0.21
CA ARG A 287 -10.11 -10.84 0.11
C ARG A 287 -9.17 -9.79 0.71
N LYS A 288 -8.20 -10.22 1.52
CA LYS A 288 -7.23 -9.32 2.19
C LYS A 288 -6.25 -8.64 1.23
N THR A 289 -6.11 -9.14 0.01
CA THR A 289 -5.17 -8.60 -0.99
C THR A 289 -5.80 -7.56 -1.92
N ILE A 290 -7.12 -7.39 -1.88
CA ILE A 290 -7.90 -6.49 -2.74
C ILE A 290 -7.45 -5.03 -2.56
N GLY A 291 -7.16 -4.60 -1.33
CA GLY A 291 -6.76 -3.23 -1.01
C GLY A 291 -7.89 -2.21 -1.04
N ASN A 292 -9.14 -2.67 -0.93
CA ASN A 292 -10.34 -1.84 -0.84
C ASN A 292 -11.29 -2.42 0.21
N ASP A 293 -11.48 -1.71 1.33
CA ASP A 293 -12.29 -2.18 2.46
C ASP A 293 -13.79 -2.31 2.12
N TYR A 294 -14.28 -1.53 1.15
CA TYR A 294 -15.68 -1.63 0.72
C TYR A 294 -15.94 -2.94 -0.02
N ILE A 295 -15.00 -3.37 -0.89
CA ILE A 295 -15.09 -4.66 -1.57
C ILE A 295 -14.83 -5.79 -0.57
N ASP A 296 -13.82 -5.66 0.31
CA ASP A 296 -13.50 -6.66 1.34
C ASP A 296 -14.70 -6.97 2.25
N ALA A 297 -15.42 -5.95 2.71
CA ALA A 297 -16.58 -6.14 3.60
C ALA A 297 -17.71 -6.98 2.98
N GLN A 298 -17.87 -6.97 1.65
CA GLN A 298 -18.91 -7.74 0.97
C GLN A 298 -18.65 -9.24 1.01
N PHE A 299 -17.41 -9.67 1.22
CA PHE A 299 -17.07 -11.08 1.41
C PHE A 299 -17.66 -11.70 2.67
N ASP A 300 -18.12 -10.90 3.63
CA ASP A 300 -18.83 -11.40 4.82
C ASP A 300 -20.16 -12.07 4.47
N GLN A 301 -20.74 -11.75 3.30
CA GLN A 301 -21.92 -12.41 2.74
C GLN A 301 -21.54 -13.53 1.74
N VAL A 302 -20.52 -13.30 0.92
CA VAL A 302 -20.12 -14.25 -0.13
C VAL A 302 -19.51 -15.53 0.45
N ILE A 303 -18.67 -15.43 1.49
CA ILE A 303 -18.01 -16.61 2.06
C ILE A 303 -19.03 -17.61 2.67
N PRO A 304 -20.03 -17.20 3.47
CA PRO A 304 -21.08 -18.11 3.93
C PRO A 304 -21.92 -18.68 2.76
N PHE A 305 -22.20 -17.88 1.73
CA PHE A 305 -22.95 -18.29 0.55
C PHE A 305 -22.26 -19.46 -0.19
N VAL A 306 -20.95 -19.31 -0.47
CA VAL A 306 -20.16 -20.39 -1.11
C VAL A 306 -19.98 -21.57 -0.17
N ARG A 307 -19.83 -21.35 1.14
CA ARG A 307 -19.76 -22.46 2.13
C ARG A 307 -21.04 -23.28 2.19
N ALA A 308 -22.19 -22.69 1.90
CA ALA A 308 -23.48 -23.40 1.82
C ALA A 308 -23.62 -24.28 0.57
N GLY A 309 -22.60 -24.32 -0.31
CA GLY A 309 -22.58 -25.13 -1.53
C GLY A 309 -23.07 -24.41 -2.78
N ASN A 310 -23.31 -23.10 -2.72
CA ASN A 310 -23.64 -22.31 -3.91
C ASN A 310 -22.38 -22.03 -4.76
N ASN A 311 -22.59 -21.75 -6.04
CA ASN A 311 -21.51 -21.49 -6.99
C ASN A 311 -20.70 -20.25 -6.58
N LEU A 312 -19.38 -20.33 -6.78
CA LEU A 312 -18.48 -19.22 -6.53
C LEU A 312 -18.78 -18.03 -7.45
N SER A 313 -19.06 -18.29 -8.73
CA SER A 313 -19.42 -17.28 -9.73
C SER A 313 -20.62 -16.43 -9.29
N ASP A 314 -21.68 -17.07 -8.78
CA ASP A 314 -22.87 -16.38 -8.28
C ASP A 314 -22.55 -15.56 -7.03
N GLY A 315 -21.70 -16.08 -6.15
CA GLY A 315 -21.23 -15.34 -4.99
C GLY A 315 -20.44 -14.08 -5.37
N LEU A 316 -19.60 -14.16 -6.40
CA LEU A 316 -18.80 -13.03 -6.88
C LEU A 316 -19.63 -11.98 -7.63
N ASP A 317 -20.75 -12.38 -8.26
CA ASP A 317 -21.71 -11.46 -8.88
C ASP A 317 -22.40 -10.53 -7.87
N LEU A 318 -22.47 -10.93 -6.59
CA LEU A 318 -23.00 -10.09 -5.52
C LEU A 318 -22.07 -8.94 -5.12
N ILE A 319 -20.79 -8.99 -5.55
CA ILE A 319 -19.78 -7.99 -5.15
C ILE A 319 -19.83 -6.78 -6.07
N ASP A 320 -20.28 -5.63 -5.53
CA ASP A 320 -20.13 -4.35 -6.22
C ASP A 320 -18.66 -3.89 -6.16
N GLY A 321 -18.07 -3.75 -7.31
CA GLY A 321 -16.70 -3.27 -7.44
C GLY A 321 -15.74 -4.23 -8.15
N PHE A 322 -16.16 -5.42 -8.49
CA PHE A 322 -15.45 -6.31 -9.39
C PHE A 322 -15.86 -6.12 -10.86
N VAL A 323 -14.97 -6.55 -11.76
CA VAL A 323 -15.25 -6.62 -13.19
C VAL A 323 -15.94 -7.93 -13.49
N ARG A 324 -17.09 -7.90 -14.16
CA ARG A 324 -17.92 -9.09 -14.47
C ARG A 324 -17.17 -10.22 -15.16
N LYS A 325 -16.17 -9.89 -15.97
CA LYS A 325 -15.29 -10.89 -16.61
C LYS A 325 -14.73 -11.93 -15.63
N LEU A 326 -14.54 -11.56 -14.34
CA LEU A 326 -14.10 -12.51 -13.31
C LEU A 326 -15.15 -13.58 -13.04
N SER A 327 -16.38 -13.19 -12.73
CA SER A 327 -17.45 -14.14 -12.43
C SER A 327 -17.83 -14.97 -13.65
N ASP A 328 -17.89 -14.36 -14.85
CA ASP A 328 -18.18 -15.06 -16.09
C ASP A 328 -17.17 -16.18 -16.40
N SER A 329 -15.86 -15.87 -16.24
CA SER A 329 -14.80 -16.87 -16.46
C SER A 329 -14.83 -17.99 -15.42
N ILE A 330 -15.11 -17.65 -14.17
CA ILE A 330 -15.21 -18.63 -13.07
C ILE A 330 -16.41 -19.54 -13.30
N ARG A 331 -17.55 -19.02 -13.78
CA ARG A 331 -18.75 -19.81 -14.12
C ARG A 331 -18.43 -20.87 -15.16
N VAL A 332 -17.71 -20.51 -16.22
CA VAL A 332 -17.23 -21.49 -17.21
C VAL A 332 -16.36 -22.57 -16.56
N GLY A 333 -15.47 -22.18 -15.65
CA GLY A 333 -14.61 -23.14 -14.93
C GLY A 333 -15.39 -24.08 -14.01
N GLU A 334 -16.46 -23.59 -13.36
CA GLU A 334 -17.36 -24.39 -12.52
C GLU A 334 -18.17 -25.39 -13.36
N GLU A 335 -18.74 -24.95 -14.50
CA GLU A 335 -19.52 -25.77 -15.39
C GLU A 335 -18.69 -26.87 -16.09
N THR A 336 -17.43 -26.55 -16.43
CA THR A 336 -16.54 -27.51 -17.14
C THR A 336 -15.65 -28.33 -16.20
N GLY A 337 -15.71 -28.12 -14.89
CA GLY A 337 -14.82 -28.76 -13.91
C GLY A 337 -13.34 -28.36 -14.04
N SER A 338 -13.04 -27.29 -14.77
CA SER A 338 -11.66 -26.81 -15.03
C SER A 338 -11.36 -25.49 -14.32
N LEU A 339 -11.80 -25.36 -13.07
CA LEU A 339 -11.71 -24.11 -12.30
C LEU A 339 -10.26 -23.62 -12.13
N ASP A 340 -9.28 -24.53 -11.95
CA ASP A 340 -7.86 -24.17 -11.83
C ASP A 340 -7.35 -23.45 -13.08
N SER A 341 -7.57 -24.02 -14.25
CA SER A 341 -7.16 -23.45 -15.53
C SER A 341 -7.85 -22.10 -15.79
N MET A 342 -9.15 -22.02 -15.48
CA MET A 342 -9.94 -20.79 -15.67
C MET A 342 -9.52 -19.69 -14.70
N LEU A 343 -9.21 -20.00 -13.45
CA LEU A 343 -8.68 -19.04 -12.49
C LEU A 343 -7.31 -18.50 -12.93
N SER A 344 -6.41 -19.36 -13.41
CA SER A 344 -5.10 -18.95 -13.91
C SER A 344 -5.23 -18.04 -15.15
N PHE A 345 -6.02 -18.46 -16.13
CA PHE A 345 -6.30 -17.66 -17.33
C PHE A 345 -6.91 -16.29 -16.98
N THR A 346 -7.90 -16.30 -16.08
CA THR A 346 -8.58 -15.07 -15.65
C THR A 346 -7.62 -14.13 -14.92
N ALA A 347 -6.75 -14.67 -14.06
CA ALA A 347 -5.76 -13.88 -13.36
C ALA A 347 -4.79 -13.19 -14.34
N ASP A 348 -4.26 -13.92 -15.33
CA ASP A 348 -3.37 -13.36 -16.37
C ASP A 348 -4.10 -12.31 -17.21
N SER A 349 -5.34 -12.59 -17.60
CA SER A 349 -6.18 -11.67 -18.37
C SER A 349 -6.50 -10.39 -17.58
N MET A 350 -6.80 -10.49 -16.29
CA MET A 350 -7.07 -9.33 -15.43
C MET A 350 -5.80 -8.50 -15.17
N GLU A 351 -4.64 -9.13 -15.10
CA GLU A 351 -3.35 -8.42 -15.00
C GLU A 351 -3.08 -7.61 -16.27
N TYR A 352 -3.31 -8.19 -17.44
CA TYR A 352 -3.20 -7.49 -18.71
C TYR A 352 -4.17 -6.30 -18.79
N ASP A 353 -5.44 -6.52 -18.41
CA ASP A 353 -6.45 -5.45 -18.38
C ASP A 353 -6.07 -4.33 -17.41
N ALA A 354 -5.46 -4.66 -16.26
CA ALA A 354 -4.95 -3.67 -15.30
C ALA A 354 -3.78 -2.85 -15.89
N ASP A 355 -2.84 -3.50 -16.57
CA ASP A 355 -1.73 -2.82 -17.24
C ASP A 355 -2.22 -1.87 -18.34
N MET A 356 -3.20 -2.29 -19.13
CA MET A 356 -3.83 -1.45 -20.16
C MET A 356 -4.61 -0.28 -19.55
N ALA A 357 -5.35 -0.52 -18.46
CA ALA A 357 -6.09 0.52 -17.76
C ALA A 357 -5.15 1.57 -17.14
N ILE A 358 -4.01 1.16 -16.57
CA ILE A 358 -2.99 2.06 -16.04
C ILE A 358 -2.41 2.90 -17.18
N SER A 359 -2.00 2.28 -18.28
CA SER A 359 -1.42 2.97 -19.44
C SER A 359 -2.39 3.99 -20.02
N LYS A 360 -3.67 3.61 -20.17
CA LYS A 360 -4.74 4.50 -20.66
C LYS A 360 -4.98 5.67 -19.71
N MET A 361 -4.96 5.44 -18.39
CA MET A 361 -5.12 6.55 -17.44
C MET A 361 -3.98 7.55 -17.55
N VAL A 362 -2.75 7.08 -17.73
CA VAL A 362 -1.58 7.95 -17.87
C VAL A 362 -1.66 8.81 -19.13
N SER A 363 -2.15 8.27 -20.24
CA SER A 363 -2.31 9.02 -21.48
C SER A 363 -3.33 10.17 -21.39
N TYR A 364 -4.26 10.12 -20.43
CA TYR A 364 -5.17 11.25 -20.19
C TYR A 364 -4.54 12.37 -19.32
N VAL A 365 -3.48 12.05 -18.58
CA VAL A 365 -2.85 13.06 -17.70
C VAL A 365 -2.24 14.20 -18.51
N GLU A 366 -1.59 13.88 -19.63
CA GLU A 366 -0.95 14.90 -20.48
C GLU A 366 -1.93 15.95 -21.01
N PRO A 367 -3.04 15.59 -21.70
CA PRO A 367 -4.04 16.57 -22.14
C PRO A 367 -4.64 17.39 -21.00
N ILE A 368 -4.91 16.74 -19.85
CA ILE A 368 -5.46 17.43 -18.67
C ILE A 368 -4.47 18.47 -18.14
N MET A 369 -3.19 18.12 -18.04
CA MET A 369 -2.15 19.03 -17.54
C MET A 369 -1.89 20.17 -18.52
N LEU A 370 -1.92 19.93 -19.84
CA LEU A 370 -1.84 20.99 -20.86
C LEU A 370 -3.01 21.96 -20.76
N LEU A 371 -4.23 21.42 -20.54
CA LEU A 371 -5.42 22.25 -20.35
C LEU A 371 -5.31 23.09 -19.08
N ILE A 372 -4.87 22.51 -17.96
CA ILE A 372 -4.64 23.24 -16.71
C ILE A 372 -3.62 24.36 -16.93
N MET A 373 -2.48 24.06 -17.58
CA MET A 373 -1.46 25.06 -17.89
C MET A 373 -2.02 26.17 -18.78
N GLY A 374 -2.76 25.81 -19.82
CA GLY A 374 -3.41 26.78 -20.72
C GLY A 374 -4.38 27.71 -19.97
N VAL A 375 -5.20 27.15 -19.08
CA VAL A 375 -6.12 27.95 -18.25
C VAL A 375 -5.36 28.87 -17.31
N VAL A 376 -4.29 28.41 -16.67
CA VAL A 376 -3.47 29.24 -15.76
C VAL A 376 -2.82 30.40 -16.52
N VAL A 377 -2.20 30.12 -17.67
CA VAL A 377 -1.56 31.15 -18.48
C VAL A 377 -2.59 32.14 -19.02
N ALA A 378 -3.70 31.64 -19.53
CA ALA A 378 -4.80 32.51 -20.03
C ALA A 378 -5.35 33.41 -18.90
N PHE A 379 -5.55 32.85 -17.71
CA PHE A 379 -6.01 33.63 -16.55
C PHE A 379 -5.05 34.77 -16.17
N VAL A 380 -3.74 34.48 -16.15
CA VAL A 380 -2.70 35.50 -15.88
C VAL A 380 -2.72 36.56 -16.99
N MET A 381 -2.76 36.16 -18.27
CA MET A 381 -2.80 37.08 -19.39
C MET A 381 -4.04 37.99 -19.35
N VAL A 382 -5.23 37.42 -19.14
CA VAL A 382 -6.48 38.20 -19.01
C VAL A 382 -6.37 39.17 -17.84
N SER A 383 -5.81 38.78 -16.72
CA SER A 383 -5.65 39.68 -15.56
C SER A 383 -4.71 40.85 -15.84
N VAL A 384 -3.59 40.62 -16.54
CA VAL A 384 -2.65 41.66 -16.94
C VAL A 384 -3.25 42.59 -18.01
N PHE A 385 -3.84 42.05 -19.05
CA PHE A 385 -4.46 42.88 -20.11
C PHE A 385 -5.64 43.69 -19.60
N SER A 386 -6.51 43.11 -18.76
CA SER A 386 -7.63 43.82 -18.15
C SER A 386 -7.16 45.01 -17.32
N ALA A 387 -6.05 44.88 -16.63
CA ALA A 387 -5.45 45.98 -15.88
C ALA A 387 -4.83 47.05 -16.79
N LEU A 388 -4.12 46.65 -17.87
CA LEU A 388 -3.57 47.58 -18.85
C LEU A 388 -4.70 48.41 -19.55
N TYR A 389 -5.78 47.77 -19.97
CA TYR A 389 -6.91 48.50 -20.58
C TYR A 389 -7.61 49.44 -19.60
N GLY A 390 -7.82 49.01 -18.34
CA GLY A 390 -8.38 49.86 -17.29
C GLY A 390 -7.54 51.09 -16.97
N SER A 391 -6.18 50.97 -17.01
CA SER A 391 -5.29 52.13 -16.83
C SER A 391 -5.37 53.11 -18.01
N TYR A 392 -5.54 52.65 -19.24
CA TYR A 392 -5.76 53.52 -20.40
C TYR A 392 -7.08 54.31 -20.31
N ASP A 393 -8.17 53.66 -19.86
CA ASP A 393 -9.48 54.32 -19.70
C ASP A 393 -9.45 55.40 -18.61
N SER A 394 -8.72 55.18 -17.53
CA SER A 394 -8.55 56.19 -16.47
C SER A 394 -7.71 57.38 -16.89
N ILE A 395 -6.69 57.21 -17.74
CA ILE A 395 -5.89 58.30 -18.33
C ILE A 395 -6.69 59.05 -19.39
N ALA A 396 -7.46 58.36 -20.24
CA ALA A 396 -8.31 59.00 -21.28
C ALA A 396 -9.49 59.79 -20.69
N GLY A 397 -10.01 59.38 -19.52
CA GLY A 397 -11.05 60.12 -18.81
C GLY A 397 -10.58 61.37 -18.04
N MET A 398 -9.27 61.60 -17.91
CA MET A 398 -8.65 62.78 -17.30
C MET A 398 -8.27 63.89 -18.34
N SER A 399 -8.41 63.63 -19.62
CA SER A 399 -8.20 64.59 -20.69
C SER A 399 -9.53 65.19 -21.20
#